data_b09f65b4f94191194924327c17386595
#
_entry.id   b09f65b4f94191194924327c17386595
#
_cell.length_a   1.000
_cell.length_b   1.000
_cell.length_c   1.000
_cell.angle_alpha   90.00
_cell.angle_beta   90.00
_cell.angle_gamma   90.00
#
_symmetry.space_group_name_H-M   'P 1'
#
loop_
_entity.id
_entity.type
_entity.pdbx_description
1 polymer ?
#
loop_
_entity_poly.entity_id
_entity_poly.type
_entity_poly.pdbx_seq_one_letter_code
_entity_poly.pdbx_strand_id
1 'polypeptide(L)'
;PISRDKTGTGDDFPENETAAETPEADSVSSLEDTYHSPDDGISSVNTESFPPKRDYTRDELKQFQENDQIAELLFVAERYLGRPLSQTDMNTFIYLYDELSFSSDLIAYLVEYCVSKNHTAIRYIEATALKWAESGIRTVTAAKQEAKIHSPAYYAVMRSFGITGRNLVPSETDYIEKWRSEYGFSIDIICAACQQTIQSIHQPSFPYTDKMLSNWRKLNVHTMEDVKRLNLEHKERTKASAQEAAGPKNKFTSIGQRS
;
A
#
# COMPACT_ATOMS: atom_id res chain seq x y z
N PRO A 1 -71.86 -14.03 10.02
CA PRO A 1 -72.59 -13.28 10.99
C PRO A 1 -71.80 -13.10 12.28
N ILE A 2 -71.85 -11.84 12.67
CA ILE A 2 -71.92 -11.36 14.05
C ILE A 2 -70.60 -11.38 14.80
N SER A 3 -69.97 -10.26 14.90
CA SER A 3 -70.15 -9.03 15.70
C SER A 3 -69.46 -9.02 17.04
N ARG A 4 -68.69 -7.98 17.24
CA ARG A 4 -68.67 -7.08 18.42
C ARG A 4 -68.07 -7.64 19.71
N ASP A 5 -67.41 -6.95 20.52
CA ASP A 5 -67.17 -5.53 20.83
C ASP A 5 -66.01 -5.47 21.84
N LYS A 6 -65.22 -4.42 21.71
CA LYS A 6 -65.01 -3.27 22.60
C LYS A 6 -64.44 -3.47 24.01
N THR A 7 -63.53 -2.58 24.23
CA THR A 7 -63.24 -1.68 25.39
C THR A 7 -62.19 -2.24 26.33
N GLY A 8 -61.25 -1.53 26.80
CA GLY A 8 -60.94 -0.10 26.87
C GLY A 8 -60.03 0.14 28.07
N THR A 9 -59.39 1.24 28.05
CA THR A 9 -58.86 2.05 29.19
C THR A 9 -57.83 1.36 30.07
N GLY A 10 -56.75 1.92 30.45
CA GLY A 10 -56.30 3.31 30.61
C GLY A 10 -55.23 3.31 31.67
N ASP A 11 -54.38 4.29 31.58
CA ASP A 11 -53.62 4.94 32.66
C ASP A 11 -52.68 4.06 33.49
N ASP A 12 -51.47 4.39 33.81
CA ASP A 12 -50.93 5.61 34.37
C ASP A 12 -49.39 5.48 34.45
N PHE A 13 -48.67 6.58 34.25
CA PHE A 13 -47.28 6.77 34.66
C PHE A 13 -47.19 6.94 36.18
N PRO A 14 -46.04 6.68 36.82
CA PRO A 14 -45.22 7.83 37.14
C PRO A 14 -43.71 7.64 36.94
N GLU A 15 -43.11 8.79 36.67
CA GLU A 15 -41.66 9.10 36.76
C GLU A 15 -41.12 8.77 38.17
N ASN A 16 -39.91 8.26 38.20
CA ASN A 16 -39.00 8.64 39.27
C ASN A 16 -37.52 8.56 38.80
N GLU A 17 -36.87 9.71 38.91
CA GLU A 17 -35.44 9.93 38.80
C GLU A 17 -34.67 9.13 39.84
N THR A 18 -33.56 8.52 39.44
CA THR A 18 -32.34 8.54 40.27
C THR A 18 -31.13 8.34 39.37
N ALA A 19 -30.28 9.34 39.42
CA ALA A 19 -28.94 9.37 38.84
C ALA A 19 -28.06 8.26 39.42
N ALA A 20 -27.36 7.52 38.54
CA ALA A 20 -26.18 6.76 38.91
C ALA A 20 -25.13 6.96 37.84
N GLU A 21 -24.04 7.51 38.28
CA GLU A 21 -22.82 7.82 37.56
C GLU A 21 -22.30 6.63 36.77
N THR A 22 -22.03 6.85 35.48
CA THR A 22 -21.23 5.95 34.62
C THR A 22 -19.75 6.30 34.80
N PRO A 23 -18.87 5.33 35.04
CA PRO A 23 -17.45 5.59 34.91
C PRO A 23 -17.08 5.77 33.41
N GLU A 24 -16.32 6.83 33.17
CA GLU A 24 -15.69 7.14 31.89
C GLU A 24 -14.96 5.93 31.38
N ALA A 25 -15.44 5.36 30.28
CA ALA A 25 -14.67 4.45 29.45
C ALA A 25 -13.72 5.30 28.60
N ASP A 26 -12.44 5.14 28.85
CA ASP A 26 -11.33 5.62 28.06
C ASP A 26 -11.65 5.50 26.58
N SER A 27 -11.75 6.64 25.93
CA SER A 27 -11.81 6.78 24.50
C SER A 27 -10.47 6.34 23.93
N VAL A 28 -10.38 5.07 23.54
CA VAL A 28 -9.39 4.61 22.55
C VAL A 28 -9.75 5.36 21.27
N SER A 29 -9.09 6.48 21.09
CA SER A 29 -9.04 7.21 19.83
C SER A 29 -8.62 6.21 18.77
N SER A 30 -9.58 5.74 17.99
CA SER A 30 -9.35 5.11 16.70
C SER A 30 -8.54 6.09 15.87
N LEU A 31 -7.26 5.87 15.79
CA LEU A 31 -6.44 6.37 14.69
C LEU A 31 -6.95 5.64 13.43
N GLU A 32 -8.08 6.10 12.92
CA GLU A 32 -8.36 6.00 11.50
C GLU A 32 -7.26 6.83 10.83
N ASP A 33 -6.10 6.19 10.65
CA ASP A 33 -5.11 6.61 9.69
C ASP A 33 -5.87 6.79 8.38
N THR A 34 -6.07 8.03 8.03
CA THR A 34 -6.53 8.44 6.71
C THR A 34 -5.46 7.95 5.74
N TYR A 35 -5.62 6.69 5.34
CA TYR A 35 -4.83 6.09 4.27
C TYR A 35 -5.19 6.88 3.02
N HIS A 36 -4.44 7.95 2.80
CA HIS A 36 -4.44 8.69 1.56
C HIS A 36 -3.85 7.74 0.52
N SER A 37 -4.74 7.00 -0.13
CA SER A 37 -4.37 6.18 -1.28
C SER A 37 -3.73 7.14 -2.29
N PRO A 38 -2.53 6.86 -2.82
CA PRO A 38 -1.91 7.72 -3.83
C PRO A 38 -2.68 7.72 -5.16
N ASP A 39 -3.86 7.19 -5.15
CA ASP A 39 -4.80 7.07 -6.25
C ASP A 39 -5.55 8.38 -6.58
N ASP A 40 -5.43 9.42 -5.74
CA ASP A 40 -6.00 10.74 -6.01
C ASP A 40 -5.26 11.52 -7.10
N GLY A 41 -4.17 10.96 -7.66
CA GLY A 41 -3.38 11.55 -8.73
C GLY A 41 -3.91 11.32 -10.16
N ILE A 42 -5.10 10.76 -10.34
CA ILE A 42 -5.69 10.51 -11.67
C ILE A 42 -6.17 11.82 -12.34
N SER A 43 -6.25 12.91 -11.58
CA SER A 43 -6.73 14.21 -12.09
C SER A 43 -5.79 14.97 -13.04
N SER A 44 -4.57 14.46 -13.33
CA SER A 44 -3.57 15.21 -14.12
C SER A 44 -2.93 14.41 -15.26
N VAL A 45 -3.63 13.44 -15.82
CA VAL A 45 -3.17 12.82 -17.07
C VAL A 45 -3.30 13.83 -18.20
N ASN A 46 -2.17 14.15 -18.85
CA ASN A 46 -2.17 15.05 -20.00
C ASN A 46 -2.75 14.32 -21.22
N THR A 47 -4.07 14.40 -21.38
CA THR A 47 -4.80 13.76 -22.48
C THR A 47 -4.42 14.32 -23.86
N GLU A 48 -3.79 15.50 -23.93
CA GLU A 48 -3.35 16.11 -25.19
C GLU A 48 -2.21 15.34 -25.88
N SER A 49 -1.52 14.47 -25.14
CA SER A 49 -0.40 13.65 -25.67
C SER A 49 -0.86 12.38 -26.39
N PHE A 50 -2.14 12.03 -26.33
CA PHE A 50 -2.69 10.80 -26.89
C PHE A 50 -3.64 11.07 -28.04
N PRO A 51 -3.84 10.10 -28.97
CA PRO A 51 -4.87 10.21 -29.99
C PRO A 51 -6.22 10.50 -29.35
N PRO A 52 -7.01 11.42 -29.91
CA PRO A 52 -8.33 11.72 -29.37
C PRO A 52 -9.21 10.48 -29.43
N LYS A 53 -9.88 10.17 -28.33
CA LYS A 53 -10.84 9.06 -28.28
C LYS A 53 -11.98 9.33 -29.26
N ARG A 54 -12.15 8.46 -30.25
CA ARG A 54 -13.26 8.50 -31.19
C ARG A 54 -14.39 7.57 -30.75
N ASP A 55 -15.58 7.89 -31.15
CA ASP A 55 -16.74 7.00 -31.01
C ASP A 55 -16.76 6.02 -32.19
N TYR A 56 -16.69 4.74 -31.90
CA TYR A 56 -16.82 3.68 -32.90
C TYR A 56 -18.28 3.44 -33.22
N THR A 57 -18.58 3.31 -34.51
CA THR A 57 -19.91 2.95 -34.96
C THR A 57 -20.25 1.50 -34.57
N ARG A 58 -21.57 1.17 -34.60
CA ARG A 58 -21.97 -0.22 -34.30
C ARG A 58 -21.37 -1.26 -35.24
N ASP A 59 -21.14 -0.89 -36.48
CA ASP A 59 -20.60 -1.82 -37.49
C ASP A 59 -19.09 -2.01 -37.27
N GLU A 60 -18.35 -0.95 -36.92
CA GLU A 60 -16.95 -1.07 -36.51
C GLU A 60 -16.79 -1.93 -35.22
N LEU A 61 -17.66 -1.72 -34.22
CA LEU A 61 -17.64 -2.53 -33.01
C LEU A 61 -17.91 -4.01 -33.28
N LYS A 62 -18.83 -4.33 -34.24
CA LYS A 62 -19.06 -5.72 -34.66
C LYS A 62 -17.84 -6.33 -35.32
N GLN A 63 -17.18 -5.57 -36.22
CA GLN A 63 -15.92 -6.05 -36.83
C GLN A 63 -14.84 -6.36 -35.81
N PHE A 64 -14.70 -5.51 -34.78
CA PHE A 64 -13.79 -5.81 -33.67
C PHE A 64 -14.20 -7.04 -32.87
N GLN A 65 -15.51 -7.27 -32.67
CA GLN A 65 -16.02 -8.46 -31.98
C GLN A 65 -15.84 -9.75 -32.79
N GLU A 66 -15.67 -9.68 -34.11
CA GLU A 66 -15.33 -10.82 -34.95
C GLU A 66 -13.86 -11.25 -34.80
N ASN A 67 -13.02 -10.40 -34.18
CA ASN A 67 -11.66 -10.76 -33.83
C ASN A 67 -11.67 -11.56 -32.51
N ASP A 68 -11.22 -12.82 -32.57
CA ASP A 68 -11.22 -13.75 -31.44
C ASP A 68 -10.54 -13.17 -30.18
N GLN A 69 -9.42 -12.45 -30.37
CA GLN A 69 -8.69 -11.84 -29.25
C GLN A 69 -9.47 -10.73 -28.55
N ILE A 70 -10.22 -9.93 -29.33
CA ILE A 70 -11.02 -8.85 -28.79
C ILE A 70 -12.30 -9.42 -28.17
N ALA A 71 -12.93 -10.41 -28.81
CA ALA A 71 -14.09 -11.08 -28.25
C ALA A 71 -13.75 -11.72 -26.88
N GLU A 72 -12.61 -12.38 -26.75
CA GLU A 72 -12.12 -12.93 -25.49
C GLU A 72 -11.85 -11.82 -24.46
N LEU A 73 -11.19 -10.74 -24.87
CA LEU A 73 -10.95 -9.59 -23.99
C LEU A 73 -12.25 -9.00 -23.42
N LEU A 74 -13.25 -8.76 -24.28
CA LEU A 74 -14.53 -8.20 -23.86
C LEU A 74 -15.27 -9.16 -22.89
N PHE A 75 -15.24 -10.46 -23.19
CA PHE A 75 -15.80 -11.47 -22.29
C PHE A 75 -15.12 -11.48 -20.93
N VAL A 76 -13.79 -11.44 -20.91
CA VAL A 76 -13.01 -11.38 -19.66
C VAL A 76 -13.31 -10.10 -18.88
N ALA A 77 -13.41 -8.97 -19.56
CA ALA A 77 -13.76 -7.69 -18.94
C ALA A 77 -15.15 -7.73 -18.29
N GLU A 78 -16.17 -8.31 -18.94
CA GLU A 78 -17.49 -8.52 -18.33
C GLU A 78 -17.43 -9.36 -17.05
N ARG A 79 -16.64 -10.41 -17.07
CA ARG A 79 -16.46 -11.28 -15.91
C ARG A 79 -15.85 -10.54 -14.72
N TYR A 80 -14.81 -9.74 -14.96
CA TYR A 80 -14.18 -8.95 -13.90
C TYR A 80 -15.07 -7.81 -13.40
N LEU A 81 -15.77 -7.11 -14.31
CA LEU A 81 -16.66 -6.01 -13.95
C LEU A 81 -17.98 -6.47 -13.32
N GLY A 82 -18.34 -7.76 -13.45
CA GLY A 82 -19.55 -8.35 -12.91
C GLY A 82 -20.83 -7.83 -13.56
N ARG A 83 -20.75 -7.23 -14.76
CA ARG A 83 -21.87 -6.67 -15.52
C ARG A 83 -21.60 -6.72 -17.02
N PRO A 84 -22.66 -6.73 -17.86
CA PRO A 84 -22.51 -6.55 -19.30
C PRO A 84 -21.84 -5.22 -19.63
N LEU A 85 -21.06 -5.20 -20.71
CA LEU A 85 -20.41 -3.99 -21.18
C LEU A 85 -21.41 -3.07 -21.88
N SER A 86 -21.40 -1.79 -21.52
CA SER A 86 -22.10 -0.74 -22.24
C SER A 86 -21.34 -0.38 -23.52
N GLN A 87 -22.00 0.38 -24.42
CA GLN A 87 -21.36 0.95 -25.62
C GLN A 87 -20.10 1.76 -25.26
N THR A 88 -20.16 2.53 -24.18
CA THR A 88 -19.03 3.34 -23.70
C THR A 88 -17.87 2.48 -23.23
N ASP A 89 -18.17 1.37 -22.54
CA ASP A 89 -17.12 0.43 -22.10
C ASP A 89 -16.42 -0.19 -23.32
N MET A 90 -17.19 -0.66 -24.30
CA MET A 90 -16.66 -1.23 -25.55
C MET A 90 -15.80 -0.23 -26.30
N ASN A 91 -16.29 1.00 -26.50
CA ASN A 91 -15.54 2.08 -27.12
C ASN A 91 -14.19 2.33 -26.41
N THR A 92 -14.20 2.29 -25.08
CA THR A 92 -12.97 2.47 -24.31
C THR A 92 -11.99 1.33 -24.54
N PHE A 93 -12.42 0.08 -24.43
CA PHE A 93 -11.52 -1.06 -24.63
C PHE A 93 -10.95 -1.14 -26.05
N ILE A 94 -11.78 -0.83 -27.06
CA ILE A 94 -11.33 -0.77 -28.46
C ILE A 94 -10.35 0.39 -28.66
N TYR A 95 -10.60 1.57 -28.08
CA TYR A 95 -9.66 2.68 -28.11
C TYR A 95 -8.29 2.30 -27.52
N LEU A 96 -8.26 1.58 -26.38
CA LEU A 96 -7.02 1.13 -25.78
C LEU A 96 -6.27 0.15 -26.69
N TYR A 97 -6.99 -0.71 -27.39
CA TYR A 97 -6.42 -1.71 -28.29
C TYR A 97 -5.93 -1.07 -29.60
N ASP A 98 -6.80 -0.32 -30.27
CA ASP A 98 -6.60 0.22 -31.62
C ASP A 98 -5.67 1.44 -31.63
N GLU A 99 -5.99 2.45 -30.80
CA GLU A 99 -5.27 3.73 -30.81
C GLU A 99 -4.04 3.75 -29.89
N LEU A 100 -4.17 3.16 -28.68
CA LEU A 100 -3.03 3.09 -27.76
C LEU A 100 -2.14 1.88 -27.96
N SER A 101 -2.50 0.96 -28.89
CA SER A 101 -1.76 -0.25 -29.20
C SER A 101 -1.46 -1.14 -27.99
N PHE A 102 -2.41 -1.21 -27.05
CA PHE A 102 -2.30 -2.15 -25.94
C PHE A 102 -2.69 -3.55 -26.41
N SER A 103 -1.94 -4.57 -25.97
CA SER A 103 -2.33 -5.95 -26.25
C SER A 103 -3.59 -6.33 -25.44
N SER A 104 -4.37 -7.29 -25.94
CA SER A 104 -5.53 -7.82 -25.23
C SER A 104 -5.18 -8.29 -23.80
N ASP A 105 -4.03 -8.96 -23.64
CA ASP A 105 -3.53 -9.40 -22.34
C ASP A 105 -3.25 -8.22 -21.39
N LEU A 106 -2.68 -7.13 -21.89
CA LEU A 106 -2.42 -5.94 -21.08
C LEU A 106 -3.71 -5.26 -20.63
N ILE A 107 -4.70 -5.18 -21.51
CA ILE A 107 -6.01 -4.62 -21.17
C ILE A 107 -6.75 -5.51 -20.19
N ALA A 108 -6.72 -6.84 -20.36
CA ALA A 108 -7.30 -7.78 -19.42
C ALA A 108 -6.67 -7.63 -18.01
N TYR A 109 -5.33 -7.55 -17.96
CA TYR A 109 -4.63 -7.30 -16.70
C TYR A 109 -4.94 -5.93 -16.09
N LEU A 110 -5.12 -4.89 -16.91
CA LEU A 110 -5.53 -3.56 -16.46
C LEU A 110 -6.90 -3.61 -15.75
N VAL A 111 -7.87 -4.32 -16.33
CA VAL A 111 -9.20 -4.50 -15.74
C VAL A 111 -9.09 -5.26 -14.43
N GLU A 112 -8.38 -6.39 -14.40
CA GLU A 112 -8.09 -7.15 -13.18
C GLU A 112 -7.47 -6.27 -12.08
N TYR A 113 -6.46 -5.50 -12.43
CA TYR A 113 -5.77 -4.59 -11.52
C TYR A 113 -6.71 -3.54 -10.91
N CYS A 114 -7.52 -2.87 -11.74
CA CYS A 114 -8.47 -1.87 -11.27
C CYS A 114 -9.55 -2.50 -10.37
N VAL A 115 -10.11 -3.64 -10.77
CA VAL A 115 -11.13 -4.36 -9.99
C VAL A 115 -10.57 -4.87 -8.66
N SER A 116 -9.33 -5.36 -8.62
CA SER A 116 -8.67 -5.80 -7.39
C SER A 116 -8.51 -4.68 -6.36
N LYS A 117 -8.51 -3.42 -6.83
CA LYS A 117 -8.52 -2.21 -6.00
C LYS A 117 -9.92 -1.64 -5.76
N ASN A 118 -10.97 -2.40 -6.10
CA ASN A 118 -12.37 -2.00 -5.99
C ASN A 118 -12.78 -0.83 -6.88
N HIS A 119 -12.08 -0.60 -7.99
CA HIS A 119 -12.38 0.43 -8.98
C HIS A 119 -12.93 -0.20 -10.26
N THR A 120 -14.26 -0.19 -10.41
CA THR A 120 -14.98 -0.78 -11.54
C THR A 120 -15.49 0.25 -12.57
N ALA A 121 -15.28 1.54 -12.29
CA ALA A 121 -15.71 2.62 -13.19
C ALA A 121 -14.81 2.67 -14.43
N ILE A 122 -15.42 2.68 -15.62
CA ILE A 122 -14.68 2.69 -16.89
C ILE A 122 -13.74 3.90 -17.02
N ARG A 123 -14.14 5.06 -16.50
CA ARG A 123 -13.30 6.27 -16.49
C ARG A 123 -12.01 6.08 -15.68
N TYR A 124 -12.07 5.32 -14.59
CA TYR A 124 -10.90 5.01 -13.79
C TYR A 124 -9.95 4.06 -14.54
N ILE A 125 -10.52 3.05 -15.21
CA ILE A 125 -9.76 2.09 -16.02
C ILE A 125 -9.07 2.83 -17.17
N GLU A 126 -9.78 3.73 -17.87
CA GLU A 126 -9.24 4.56 -18.94
C GLU A 126 -8.10 5.48 -18.44
N ALA A 127 -8.31 6.18 -17.34
CA ALA A 127 -7.30 7.05 -16.75
C ALA A 127 -6.03 6.28 -16.32
N THR A 128 -6.20 5.07 -15.77
CA THR A 128 -5.09 4.19 -15.43
C THR A 128 -4.34 3.72 -16.67
N ALA A 129 -5.05 3.38 -17.75
CA ALA A 129 -4.46 3.02 -19.04
C ALA A 129 -3.61 4.16 -19.62
N LEU A 130 -4.14 5.37 -19.63
CA LEU A 130 -3.43 6.56 -20.10
C LEU A 130 -2.17 6.83 -19.29
N LYS A 131 -2.24 6.70 -17.96
CA LYS A 131 -1.07 6.80 -17.08
C LYS A 131 -0.02 5.75 -17.39
N TRP A 132 -0.42 4.50 -17.64
CA TRP A 132 0.50 3.45 -18.07
C TRP A 132 1.13 3.76 -19.43
N ALA A 133 0.33 4.26 -20.38
CA ALA A 133 0.82 4.68 -21.68
C ALA A 133 1.85 5.82 -21.59
N GLU A 134 1.58 6.82 -20.74
CA GLU A 134 2.50 7.93 -20.46
C GLU A 134 3.82 7.45 -19.82
N SER A 135 3.72 6.49 -18.90
CA SER A 135 4.89 5.87 -18.25
C SER A 135 5.62 4.84 -19.15
N GLY A 136 5.19 4.64 -20.39
CA GLY A 136 5.79 3.69 -21.33
C GLY A 136 5.51 2.21 -21.00
N ILE A 137 4.51 1.93 -20.18
CA ILE A 137 4.11 0.56 -19.81
C ILE A 137 3.29 -0.03 -20.96
N ARG A 138 3.88 -1.01 -21.65
CA ARG A 138 3.31 -1.66 -22.83
C ARG A 138 3.19 -3.18 -22.72
N THR A 139 3.61 -3.75 -21.58
CA THR A 139 3.59 -5.20 -21.34
C THR A 139 2.98 -5.51 -19.98
N VAL A 140 2.38 -6.69 -19.86
CA VAL A 140 1.86 -7.19 -18.56
C VAL A 140 2.96 -7.26 -17.50
N THR A 141 4.18 -7.62 -17.88
CA THR A 141 5.31 -7.69 -16.94
C THR A 141 5.64 -6.31 -16.37
N ALA A 142 5.73 -5.28 -17.22
CA ALA A 142 5.97 -3.91 -16.79
C ALA A 142 4.82 -3.39 -15.89
N ALA A 143 3.57 -3.69 -16.28
CA ALA A 143 2.38 -3.32 -15.50
C ALA A 143 2.37 -4.01 -14.11
N LYS A 144 2.75 -5.29 -14.02
CA LYS A 144 2.89 -5.99 -12.74
C LYS A 144 3.99 -5.39 -11.87
N GLN A 145 5.09 -4.95 -12.47
CA GLN A 145 6.16 -4.27 -11.74
C GLN A 145 5.69 -2.92 -11.20
N GLU A 146 4.99 -2.13 -12.02
CA GLU A 146 4.39 -0.86 -11.59
C GLU A 146 3.37 -1.05 -10.45
N ALA A 147 2.50 -2.05 -10.58
CA ALA A 147 1.54 -2.40 -9.53
C ALA A 147 2.23 -2.75 -8.19
N LYS A 148 3.38 -3.41 -8.21
CA LYS A 148 4.17 -3.72 -7.02
C LYS A 148 4.72 -2.45 -6.36
N ILE A 149 5.31 -1.54 -7.14
CA ILE A 149 5.89 -0.28 -6.64
C ILE A 149 4.83 0.55 -5.90
N HIS A 150 3.60 0.51 -6.36
CA HIS A 150 2.46 1.19 -5.74
C HIS A 150 1.70 0.33 -4.71
N SER A 151 2.31 -0.73 -4.19
CA SER A 151 1.68 -1.53 -3.13
C SER A 151 1.87 -0.90 -1.74
N PRO A 152 0.94 -1.13 -0.80
CA PRO A 152 1.05 -0.65 0.58
C PRO A 152 2.37 -1.01 1.25
N ALA A 153 2.92 -2.18 0.93
CA ALA A 153 4.19 -2.65 1.47
C ALA A 153 5.37 -1.76 1.08
N TYR A 154 5.43 -1.33 -0.19
CA TYR A 154 6.50 -0.46 -0.68
C TYR A 154 6.39 0.95 -0.09
N TYR A 155 5.17 1.48 0.03
CA TYR A 155 4.93 2.76 0.72
C TYR A 155 5.31 2.72 2.19
N ALA A 156 5.07 1.60 2.89
CA ALA A 156 5.48 1.45 4.27
C ALA A 156 7.01 1.52 4.41
N VAL A 157 7.76 0.88 3.50
CA VAL A 157 9.22 0.96 3.47
C VAL A 157 9.70 2.37 3.16
N MET A 158 9.13 3.04 2.15
CA MET A 158 9.47 4.42 1.80
C MET A 158 9.25 5.35 3.00
N ARG A 159 8.10 5.24 3.66
CA ARG A 159 7.77 6.01 4.87
C ARG A 159 8.78 5.74 5.99
N SER A 160 9.17 4.48 6.20
CA SER A 160 10.12 4.08 7.24
C SER A 160 11.54 4.61 6.98
N PHE A 161 11.91 4.80 5.72
CA PHE A 161 13.13 5.48 5.30
C PHE A 161 13.02 7.00 5.22
N GLY A 162 11.81 7.58 5.36
CA GLY A 162 11.57 9.01 5.16
C GLY A 162 11.74 9.44 3.69
N ILE A 163 11.59 8.51 2.74
CA ILE A 163 11.66 8.80 1.30
C ILE A 163 10.33 9.41 0.88
N THR A 164 10.36 10.68 0.47
CA THR A 164 9.20 11.43 -0.01
C THR A 164 9.51 12.09 -1.35
N GLY A 165 8.46 12.37 -2.15
CA GLY A 165 8.59 13.12 -3.41
C GLY A 165 9.21 12.37 -4.58
N ARG A 166 9.50 11.06 -4.45
CA ARG A 166 9.96 10.19 -5.55
C ARG A 166 9.47 8.76 -5.39
N ASN A 167 9.43 8.03 -6.48
CA ASN A 167 9.24 6.58 -6.45
C ASN A 167 10.57 5.86 -6.17
N LEU A 168 10.47 4.58 -5.79
CA LEU A 168 11.62 3.69 -5.67
C LEU A 168 12.18 3.36 -7.05
N VAL A 169 13.51 3.32 -7.16
CA VAL A 169 14.17 2.84 -8.37
C VAL A 169 14.23 1.30 -8.39
N PRO A 170 14.40 0.66 -9.56
CA PRO A 170 14.38 -0.80 -9.68
C PRO A 170 15.31 -1.52 -8.70
N SER A 171 16.52 -1.03 -8.50
CA SER A 171 17.46 -1.63 -7.55
C SER A 171 17.00 -1.56 -6.09
N GLU A 172 16.20 -0.55 -5.73
CA GLU A 172 15.61 -0.44 -4.39
C GLU A 172 14.43 -1.40 -4.22
N THR A 173 13.63 -1.59 -5.27
CA THR A 173 12.54 -2.57 -5.28
C THR A 173 13.05 -4.00 -5.18
N ASP A 174 14.18 -4.31 -5.82
CA ASP A 174 14.83 -5.62 -5.75
C ASP A 174 15.24 -5.98 -4.32
N TYR A 175 15.72 -5.02 -3.53
CA TYR A 175 16.00 -5.24 -2.11
C TYR A 175 14.73 -5.60 -1.32
N ILE A 176 13.63 -4.87 -1.52
CA ILE A 176 12.37 -5.15 -0.81
C ILE A 176 11.83 -6.54 -1.17
N GLU A 177 11.90 -6.90 -2.45
CA GLU A 177 11.47 -8.22 -2.93
C GLU A 177 12.34 -9.33 -2.32
N LYS A 178 13.66 -9.14 -2.28
CA LYS A 178 14.60 -10.05 -1.62
C LYS A 178 14.28 -10.25 -0.15
N TRP A 179 14.01 -9.17 0.59
CA TRP A 179 13.70 -9.24 2.01
C TRP A 179 12.39 -9.96 2.30
N ARG A 180 11.40 -9.83 1.41
CA ARG A 180 10.11 -10.50 1.53
C ARG A 180 10.15 -11.95 1.07
N SER A 181 10.73 -12.22 -0.11
CA SER A 181 10.68 -13.54 -0.75
C SER A 181 11.81 -14.46 -0.32
N GLU A 182 13.08 -13.96 -0.29
CA GLU A 182 14.24 -14.79 0.06
C GLU A 182 14.50 -14.88 1.56
N TYR A 183 14.32 -13.76 2.28
CA TYR A 183 14.53 -13.73 3.73
C TYR A 183 13.27 -14.09 4.51
N GLY A 184 12.09 -13.99 3.90
CA GLY A 184 10.80 -14.33 4.49
C GLY A 184 10.32 -13.37 5.58
N PHE A 185 10.84 -12.13 5.60
CA PHE A 185 10.44 -11.16 6.61
C PHE A 185 9.08 -10.54 6.33
N SER A 186 8.30 -10.33 7.39
CA SER A 186 7.09 -9.51 7.35
C SER A 186 7.45 -8.04 7.10
N ILE A 187 6.49 -7.29 6.58
CA ILE A 187 6.69 -5.87 6.30
C ILE A 187 7.05 -5.05 7.55
N ASP A 188 6.51 -5.43 8.71
CA ASP A 188 6.77 -4.75 9.98
C ASP A 188 8.23 -4.89 10.40
N ILE A 189 8.83 -6.08 10.25
CA ILE A 189 10.24 -6.32 10.52
C ILE A 189 11.12 -5.53 9.57
N ILE A 190 10.77 -5.50 8.28
CA ILE A 190 11.48 -4.71 7.27
C ILE A 190 11.44 -3.22 7.63
N CYS A 191 10.26 -2.70 7.97
CA CYS A 191 10.09 -1.31 8.40
C CYS A 191 10.92 -0.99 9.65
N ALA A 192 10.97 -1.89 10.63
CA ALA A 192 11.80 -1.73 11.83
C ALA A 192 13.29 -1.64 11.47
N ALA A 193 13.78 -2.48 10.55
CA ALA A 193 15.17 -2.42 10.06
C ALA A 193 15.46 -1.11 9.31
N CYS A 194 14.52 -0.62 8.50
CA CYS A 194 14.64 0.67 7.81
C CYS A 194 14.74 1.84 8.80
N GLN A 195 13.86 1.87 9.81
CA GLN A 195 13.88 2.88 10.87
C GLN A 195 15.20 2.82 11.67
N GLN A 196 15.68 1.64 11.98
CA GLN A 196 16.96 1.46 12.68
C GLN A 196 18.14 1.91 11.82
N THR A 197 18.09 1.72 10.51
CA THR A 197 19.08 2.26 9.57
C THR A 197 19.12 3.79 9.65
N ILE A 198 17.98 4.46 9.59
CA ILE A 198 17.90 5.92 9.75
C ILE A 198 18.46 6.37 11.10
N GLN A 199 18.14 5.66 12.19
CA GLN A 199 18.67 5.99 13.53
C GLN A 199 20.20 5.82 13.61
N SER A 200 20.76 4.86 12.87
CA SER A 200 22.19 4.54 12.93
C SER A 200 23.06 5.42 12.04
N ILE A 201 22.60 5.71 10.81
CA ILE A 201 23.43 6.41 9.81
C ILE A 201 22.77 7.70 9.27
N HIS A 202 21.59 8.06 9.78
CA HIS A 202 20.83 9.28 9.48
C HIS A 202 20.51 9.50 8.01
N GLN A 203 20.48 8.43 7.22
CA GLN A 203 20.11 8.46 5.80
C GLN A 203 19.55 7.12 5.34
N PRO A 204 18.68 7.10 4.30
CA PRO A 204 18.20 5.85 3.69
C PRO A 204 19.36 5.07 3.06
N SER A 205 19.47 3.79 3.37
CA SER A 205 20.48 2.92 2.76
C SER A 205 19.98 1.48 2.66
N PHE A 206 19.57 1.08 1.46
CA PHE A 206 19.13 -0.29 1.19
C PHE A 206 20.24 -1.33 1.42
N PRO A 207 21.49 -1.10 0.99
CA PRO A 207 22.59 -2.04 1.27
C PRO A 207 22.89 -2.22 2.76
N TYR A 208 22.79 -1.15 3.56
CA TYR A 208 22.99 -1.22 4.99
C TYR A 208 21.86 -2.02 5.67
N THR A 209 20.63 -1.75 5.29
CA THR A 209 19.44 -2.50 5.78
C THR A 209 19.50 -3.97 5.36
N ASP A 210 19.93 -4.27 4.15
CA ASP A 210 20.12 -5.66 3.67
C ASP A 210 21.10 -6.42 4.55
N LYS A 211 22.23 -5.79 4.88
CA LYS A 211 23.23 -6.39 5.78
C LYS A 211 22.65 -6.64 7.18
N MET A 212 21.85 -5.71 7.69
CA MET A 212 21.15 -5.84 8.97
C MET A 212 20.15 -7.00 8.94
N LEU A 213 19.27 -7.04 7.94
CA LEU A 213 18.27 -8.10 7.77
C LEU A 213 18.93 -9.47 7.51
N SER A 214 20.01 -9.53 6.73
CA SER A 214 20.80 -10.75 6.56
C SER A 214 21.33 -11.29 7.90
N ASN A 215 21.76 -10.38 8.77
CA ASN A 215 22.21 -10.77 10.12
C ASN A 215 21.05 -11.23 11.01
N TRP A 216 19.90 -10.55 10.95
CA TRP A 216 18.69 -10.96 11.67
C TRP A 216 18.19 -12.33 11.22
N ARG A 217 18.26 -12.63 9.91
CA ARG A 217 17.95 -13.97 9.39
C ARG A 217 18.85 -15.05 10.00
N LYS A 218 20.16 -14.79 10.13
CA LYS A 218 21.11 -15.72 10.78
C LYS A 218 20.81 -15.94 12.26
N LEU A 219 20.24 -14.93 12.93
CA LEU A 219 19.84 -14.98 14.33
C LEU A 219 18.41 -15.51 14.53
N ASN A 220 17.75 -16.02 13.46
CA ASN A 220 16.38 -16.55 13.47
C ASN A 220 15.35 -15.56 14.04
N VAL A 221 15.46 -14.29 13.66
CA VAL A 221 14.45 -13.27 13.97
C VAL A 221 13.22 -13.50 13.11
N HIS A 222 12.07 -13.70 13.72
CA HIS A 222 10.80 -13.92 13.02
C HIS A 222 9.66 -13.01 13.50
N THR A 223 9.84 -12.39 14.66
CA THR A 223 8.80 -11.57 15.30
C THR A 223 9.33 -10.19 15.70
N MET A 224 8.41 -9.26 15.94
CA MET A 224 8.76 -7.93 16.47
C MET A 224 9.31 -8.01 17.91
N GLU A 225 8.96 -9.04 18.68
CA GLU A 225 9.53 -9.32 19.99
C GLU A 225 11.02 -9.67 19.89
N ASP A 226 11.40 -10.47 18.89
CA ASP A 226 12.81 -10.78 18.65
C ASP A 226 13.60 -9.53 18.31
N VAL A 227 13.05 -8.64 17.49
CA VAL A 227 13.65 -7.34 17.14
C VAL A 227 13.87 -6.49 18.40
N LYS A 228 12.85 -6.40 19.27
CA LYS A 228 12.94 -5.66 20.54
C LYS A 228 14.02 -6.23 21.44
N ARG A 229 14.08 -7.57 21.59
CA ARG A 229 15.11 -8.27 22.40
C ARG A 229 16.52 -7.95 21.89
N LEU A 230 16.77 -8.09 20.59
CA LEU A 230 18.06 -7.77 19.99
C LEU A 230 18.48 -6.31 20.20
N ASN A 231 17.53 -5.39 20.10
CA ASN A 231 17.78 -3.97 20.32
C ASN A 231 18.15 -3.68 21.80
N LEU A 232 17.54 -4.38 22.76
CA LEU A 232 17.89 -4.27 24.17
C LEU A 232 19.29 -4.82 24.44
N GLU A 233 19.60 -6.02 23.97
CA GLU A 233 20.91 -6.64 24.09
C GLU A 233 22.04 -5.79 23.50
N HIS A 234 21.75 -5.17 22.31
CA HIS A 234 22.71 -4.26 21.68
C HIS A 234 22.93 -3.00 22.52
N LYS A 235 21.87 -2.40 23.08
CA LYS A 235 21.98 -1.24 23.98
C LYS A 235 22.76 -1.55 25.23
N GLU A 236 22.53 -2.71 25.84
CA GLU A 236 23.27 -3.15 27.06
C GLU A 236 24.75 -3.37 26.75
N ARG A 237 25.06 -4.05 25.64
CA ARG A 237 26.44 -4.28 25.21
C ARG A 237 27.18 -2.96 24.91
N THR A 238 26.50 -2.00 24.26
CA THR A 238 27.06 -0.68 23.96
C THR A 238 27.30 0.13 25.25
N LYS A 239 26.39 0.04 26.23
CA LYS A 239 26.59 0.66 27.55
C LYS A 239 27.74 0.04 28.33
N ALA A 240 27.86 -1.28 28.33
CA ALA A 240 28.92 -1.98 29.00
C ALA A 240 30.31 -1.63 28.44
N SER A 241 30.42 -1.62 27.09
CA SER A 241 31.67 -1.23 26.41
C SER A 241 32.02 0.24 26.64
N ALA A 242 31.03 1.14 26.72
CA ALA A 242 31.26 2.55 27.04
C ALA A 242 31.72 2.76 28.50
N GLN A 243 31.24 1.93 29.45
CA GLN A 243 31.68 1.96 30.83
C GLN A 243 33.11 1.40 31.03
N GLU A 244 33.46 0.34 30.28
CA GLU A 244 34.83 -0.19 30.27
C GLU A 244 35.81 0.81 29.66
N ALA A 245 35.46 1.52 28.59
CA ALA A 245 36.30 2.56 28.00
C ALA A 245 36.46 3.80 28.88
N ALA A 246 35.55 4.01 29.83
CA ALA A 246 35.58 5.09 30.81
C ALA A 246 36.31 4.71 32.10
N GLY A 247 37.23 3.76 32.07
CA GLY A 247 38.01 3.24 33.20
C GLY A 247 38.47 4.30 34.22
N PRO A 248 38.80 3.98 35.46
CA PRO A 248 38.95 4.92 36.58
C PRO A 248 39.98 5.99 36.25
N LYS A 249 39.56 7.25 36.21
CA LYS A 249 40.45 8.40 36.14
C LYS A 249 41.34 8.34 37.40
N ASN A 250 42.54 7.89 37.21
CA ASN A 250 43.56 7.82 38.24
C ASN A 250 43.73 9.24 38.84
N LYS A 251 43.27 9.45 40.09
CA LYS A 251 43.54 10.64 40.84
C LYS A 251 45.04 10.65 41.17
N PHE A 252 45.81 11.29 40.33
CA PHE A 252 47.20 11.59 40.66
C PHE A 252 47.19 12.59 41.81
N THR A 253 47.38 12.04 43.00
CA THR A 253 47.54 12.85 44.22
C THR A 253 48.93 13.49 44.15
N SER A 254 48.95 14.80 43.88
CA SER A 254 50.16 15.63 44.03
C SER A 254 50.56 15.65 45.51
N ILE A 255 51.58 14.89 45.85
CA ILE A 255 52.25 14.97 47.17
C ILE A 255 53.12 16.22 47.10
N GLY A 256 52.74 17.25 47.89
CA GLY A 256 53.49 18.44 48.05
C GLY A 256 54.86 18.18 48.66
N GLN A 257 55.90 18.68 48.05
CA GLN A 257 57.17 18.88 48.72
C GLN A 257 57.14 20.25 49.40
N ARG A 258 57.22 20.21 50.74
CA ARG A 258 57.68 21.35 51.54
C ARG A 258 59.23 21.10 51.83
N SER A 259 59.98 22.06 51.47
CA SER A 259 61.21 22.47 52.24
C SER A 259 61.56 23.89 51.79
#